data_ee26eabb890b2e78e2c1cb9b8ee7449b
#
_entry.id   ee26eabb890b2e78e2c1cb9b8ee7449b
#
_cell.length_a   1.000
_cell.length_b   1.000
_cell.length_c   1.000
_cell.angle_alpha   90.00
_cell.angle_beta   90.00
_cell.angle_gamma   90.00
#
_symmetry.space_group_name_H-M   'P 1'
#
loop_
_entity.id
_entity.type
_entity.pdbx_description
1 polymer ?
#
loop_
_entity_poly.entity_id
_entity_poly.type
_entity_poly.pdbx_seq_one_letter_code
_entity_poly.pdbx_strand_id
1 'polypeptide(L)'
;MEPIAIVRMVYLTKKTTRGQNYYYLVKSFKYDGRVEKVQQYLGSDEPDESELEHLKQKYTIDLELAAIERMAIMSSETYRTPYLDKDALLGLERMKFLNRALHRIETIEQRTSENMRNLISTINGNMSLSSAPLSIDNIEAIFEHDRAPTGVPLSKVLEVLALRRLNDEVPERVARIDKRNILKLHQDLLEGTGRGGVLRESSASLPGSAFMPPPAVLIEDELEGLLQWWHDPSPLHPFERAILFHHRFQQVRPFESGNGMVGRLILDGMLVRSGLSTTRWQKEDRSIYLSGLVAGDRGDRTKLIKIFWDAYRNQHRPSVEGGRDSMRLSPRQAQLEAF
;
A
#
# COMPACT_ATOMS: atom_id res chain seq x y z
N MET A 1 4.98 -5.48 -16.92
CA MET A 1 4.42 -6.78 -16.46
C MET A 1 5.60 -7.63 -16.01
N GLU A 2 5.98 -7.59 -14.72
CA GLU A 2 7.01 -8.49 -14.20
C GLU A 2 6.49 -9.93 -14.23
N PRO A 3 7.28 -10.91 -14.67
CA PRO A 3 6.84 -12.30 -14.71
C PRO A 3 6.53 -12.78 -13.29
N ILE A 4 5.32 -13.28 -13.12
CA ILE A 4 4.79 -13.89 -11.90
C ILE A 4 5.80 -14.94 -11.42
N ALA A 5 6.36 -14.73 -10.22
CA ALA A 5 7.22 -15.73 -9.59
C ALA A 5 6.39 -17.01 -9.36
N ILE A 6 6.63 -18.04 -10.14
CA ILE A 6 6.00 -19.35 -9.97
C ILE A 6 6.48 -19.87 -8.62
N VAL A 7 5.54 -20.11 -7.69
CA VAL A 7 5.80 -20.80 -6.43
C VAL A 7 6.27 -22.22 -6.78
N ARG A 8 7.58 -22.44 -6.77
CA ARG A 8 8.12 -23.80 -6.91
C ARG A 8 8.03 -24.50 -5.55
N MET A 9 7.60 -25.76 -5.59
CA MET A 9 7.49 -26.60 -4.40
C MET A 9 8.81 -26.68 -3.65
N VAL A 10 8.74 -26.89 -2.34
CA VAL A 10 9.89 -27.24 -1.51
C VAL A 10 10.32 -28.65 -1.87
N TYR A 11 11.61 -28.88 -2.07
CA TYR A 11 12.16 -30.17 -2.46
C TYR A 11 13.44 -30.50 -1.69
N LEU A 12 13.71 -31.80 -1.53
CA LEU A 12 14.92 -32.31 -0.88
C LEU A 12 16.11 -32.19 -1.84
N THR A 13 17.25 -31.75 -1.32
CA THR A 13 18.54 -31.74 -2.04
C THR A 13 19.62 -32.32 -1.16
N LYS A 14 20.46 -33.17 -1.76
CA LYS A 14 21.67 -33.73 -1.16
C LYS A 14 22.90 -32.98 -1.63
N LYS A 15 23.78 -32.62 -0.71
CA LYS A 15 25.13 -32.09 -1.01
C LYS A 15 26.16 -33.03 -0.37
N THR A 16 27.21 -33.40 -1.10
CA THR A 16 28.31 -34.21 -0.57
C THR A 16 29.54 -33.34 -0.43
N THR A 17 30.11 -33.27 0.76
CA THR A 17 31.31 -32.49 1.06
C THR A 17 32.27 -33.41 1.86
N ARG A 18 33.50 -33.57 1.37
CA ARG A 18 34.53 -34.42 1.98
C ARG A 18 34.05 -35.85 2.28
N GLY A 19 33.24 -36.42 1.37
CA GLY A 19 32.71 -37.78 1.51
C GLY A 19 31.50 -37.91 2.44
N GLN A 20 31.06 -36.85 3.10
CA GLN A 20 29.88 -36.86 3.97
C GLN A 20 28.69 -36.20 3.24
N ASN A 21 27.51 -36.79 3.40
CA ASN A 21 26.27 -36.27 2.82
C ASN A 21 25.58 -35.30 3.78
N TYR A 22 24.95 -34.29 3.22
CA TYR A 22 24.17 -33.29 3.93
C TYR A 22 22.86 -33.04 3.18
N TYR A 23 21.76 -33.07 3.89
CA TYR A 23 20.41 -32.95 3.32
C TYR A 23 19.81 -31.60 3.63
N TYR A 24 19.14 -31.04 2.64
CA TYR A 24 18.53 -29.71 2.73
C TYR A 24 17.15 -29.72 2.10
N LEU A 25 16.17 -29.05 2.75
CA LEU A 25 14.99 -28.57 2.06
C LEU A 25 15.31 -27.28 1.33
N VAL A 26 14.94 -27.20 0.07
CA VAL A 26 15.25 -26.08 -0.80
C VAL A 26 13.97 -25.52 -1.41
N LYS A 27 13.81 -24.22 -1.35
CA LYS A 27 12.80 -23.47 -2.10
C LYS A 27 13.48 -22.62 -3.17
N SER A 28 13.08 -22.80 -4.42
CA SER A 28 13.52 -21.97 -5.53
C SER A 28 12.49 -20.90 -5.85
N PHE A 29 12.92 -19.70 -6.17
CA PHE A 29 12.08 -18.61 -6.67
C PHE A 29 12.78 -17.89 -7.81
N LYS A 30 12.01 -17.15 -8.61
CA LYS A 30 12.54 -16.36 -9.72
C LYS A 30 12.44 -14.88 -9.36
N TYR A 31 13.56 -14.16 -9.47
CA TYR A 31 13.62 -12.72 -9.29
C TYR A 31 14.46 -12.12 -10.41
N ASP A 32 13.95 -11.10 -11.07
CA ASP A 32 14.61 -10.39 -12.19
C ASP A 32 15.26 -11.34 -13.23
N GLY A 33 14.47 -12.33 -13.69
CA GLY A 33 14.93 -13.31 -14.66
C GLY A 33 15.86 -14.42 -14.13
N ARG A 34 16.40 -14.29 -12.91
CA ARG A 34 17.32 -15.24 -12.28
C ARG A 34 16.60 -16.19 -11.33
N VAL A 35 17.10 -17.41 -11.21
CA VAL A 35 16.59 -18.39 -10.26
C VAL A 35 17.45 -18.33 -9.00
N GLU A 36 16.84 -17.94 -7.90
CA GLU A 36 17.43 -17.88 -6.58
C GLU A 36 16.90 -19.02 -5.72
N LYS A 37 17.61 -19.34 -4.62
CA LYS A 37 17.25 -20.42 -3.72
C LYS A 37 17.46 -20.01 -2.27
N VAL A 38 16.56 -20.46 -1.42
CA VAL A 38 16.74 -20.51 0.05
C VAL A 38 16.71 -21.97 0.49
N GLN A 39 17.41 -22.29 1.57
CA GLN A 39 17.56 -23.66 2.00
C GLN A 39 17.55 -23.77 3.54
N GLN A 40 16.98 -24.88 4.03
CA GLN A 40 17.00 -25.30 5.43
C GLN A 40 17.81 -26.58 5.55
N TYR A 41 18.82 -26.57 6.40
CA TYR A 41 19.61 -27.77 6.70
C TYR A 41 18.80 -28.75 7.56
N LEU A 42 18.83 -30.03 7.21
CA LEU A 42 18.09 -31.11 7.90
C LEU A 42 18.98 -32.04 8.71
N GLY A 43 20.22 -32.26 8.26
CA GLY A 43 21.14 -33.23 8.89
C GLY A 43 22.01 -33.97 7.89
N SER A 44 22.71 -35.00 8.38
CA SER A 44 23.56 -35.91 7.59
C SER A 44 22.84 -37.20 7.16
N ASP A 45 21.73 -37.51 7.81
CA ASP A 45 20.94 -38.71 7.52
C ASP A 45 19.84 -38.37 6.52
N GLU A 46 19.61 -39.29 5.58
CA GLU A 46 18.55 -39.11 4.58
C GLU A 46 17.18 -39.34 5.23
N PRO A 47 16.29 -38.37 5.26
CA PRO A 47 14.96 -38.54 5.81
C PRO A 47 14.17 -39.56 4.98
N ASP A 48 13.41 -40.42 5.64
CA ASP A 48 12.45 -41.26 4.96
C ASP A 48 11.25 -40.41 4.42
N GLU A 49 10.36 -41.07 3.66
CA GLU A 49 9.26 -40.36 3.00
C GLU A 49 8.30 -39.72 4.01
N SER A 50 8.00 -40.35 5.13
CA SER A 50 7.13 -39.84 6.19
C SER A 50 7.77 -38.66 6.92
N GLU A 51 9.05 -38.83 7.27
CA GLU A 51 9.84 -37.75 7.90
C GLU A 51 9.99 -36.56 6.98
N LEU A 52 10.21 -36.78 5.67
CA LEU A 52 10.33 -35.73 4.68
C LEU A 52 9.03 -34.88 4.58
N GLU A 53 7.86 -35.52 4.56
CA GLU A 53 6.59 -34.78 4.53
C GLU A 53 6.36 -33.98 5.82
N HIS A 54 6.70 -34.52 6.98
CA HIS A 54 6.66 -33.80 8.25
C HIS A 54 7.61 -32.56 8.24
N LEU A 55 8.85 -32.76 7.75
CA LEU A 55 9.83 -31.67 7.64
C LEU A 55 9.40 -30.59 6.63
N LYS A 56 8.78 -30.98 5.52
CA LYS A 56 8.20 -30.01 4.57
C LYS A 56 7.11 -29.17 5.25
N GLN A 57 6.15 -29.81 5.94
CA GLN A 57 5.09 -29.07 6.68
C GLN A 57 5.71 -28.10 7.69
N LYS A 58 6.69 -28.58 8.47
CA LYS A 58 7.37 -27.78 9.50
C LYS A 58 8.08 -26.55 8.95
N TYR A 59 8.78 -26.66 7.80
CA TYR A 59 9.68 -25.62 7.31
C TYR A 59 9.16 -24.84 6.10
N THR A 60 7.99 -25.16 5.55
CA THR A 60 7.45 -24.46 4.36
C THR A 60 7.27 -22.97 4.61
N ILE A 61 6.71 -22.59 5.76
CA ILE A 61 6.51 -21.16 6.11
C ILE A 61 7.86 -20.46 6.28
N ASP A 62 8.81 -21.07 6.96
CA ASP A 62 10.14 -20.48 7.18
C ASP A 62 10.89 -20.26 5.87
N LEU A 63 10.79 -21.22 4.95
CA LEU A 63 11.38 -21.10 3.62
C LEU A 63 10.66 -20.04 2.75
N GLU A 64 9.34 -19.88 2.90
CA GLU A 64 8.60 -18.80 2.23
C GLU A 64 9.04 -17.43 2.74
N LEU A 65 9.12 -17.26 4.06
CA LEU A 65 9.60 -16.03 4.68
C LEU A 65 11.05 -15.71 4.30
N ALA A 66 11.93 -16.73 4.28
CA ALA A 66 13.31 -16.56 3.85
C ALA A 66 13.41 -16.15 2.36
N ALA A 67 12.53 -16.66 1.50
CA ALA A 67 12.45 -16.27 0.11
C ALA A 67 11.95 -14.81 -0.04
N ILE A 68 10.93 -14.42 0.72
CA ILE A 68 10.42 -13.04 0.79
C ILE A 68 11.52 -12.08 1.23
N GLU A 69 12.23 -12.41 2.31
CA GLU A 69 13.35 -11.61 2.81
C GLU A 69 14.44 -11.43 1.75
N ARG A 70 14.82 -12.52 1.08
CA ARG A 70 15.84 -12.48 0.02
C ARG A 70 15.39 -11.59 -1.15
N MET A 71 14.15 -11.72 -1.58
CA MET A 71 13.56 -10.86 -2.63
C MET A 71 13.50 -9.40 -2.19
N ALA A 72 13.13 -9.13 -0.94
CA ALA A 72 13.06 -7.78 -0.39
C ALA A 72 14.43 -7.10 -0.37
N ILE A 73 15.48 -7.82 0.07
CA ILE A 73 16.86 -7.31 0.04
C ILE A 73 17.27 -6.96 -1.39
N MET A 74 17.12 -7.90 -2.32
CA MET A 74 17.52 -7.67 -3.73
C MET A 74 16.75 -6.52 -4.36
N SER A 75 15.45 -6.39 -4.06
CA SER A 75 14.62 -5.32 -4.60
C SER A 75 14.97 -3.96 -3.98
N SER A 76 15.23 -3.90 -2.68
CA SER A 76 15.57 -2.65 -1.99
C SER A 76 16.85 -2.00 -2.54
N GLU A 77 17.82 -2.82 -3.00
CA GLU A 77 19.09 -2.36 -3.58
C GLU A 77 18.92 -1.66 -4.95
N THR A 78 17.77 -1.81 -5.60
CA THR A 78 17.50 -1.18 -6.90
C THR A 78 17.12 0.29 -6.80
N TYR A 79 16.68 0.73 -5.63
CA TYR A 79 16.22 2.10 -5.40
C TYR A 79 17.36 3.01 -4.90
N ARG A 80 17.33 4.25 -5.34
CA ARG A 80 18.24 5.31 -4.86
C ARG A 80 17.41 6.44 -4.29
N THR A 81 17.28 6.43 -2.98
CA THR A 81 16.47 7.40 -2.26
C THR A 81 17.29 8.20 -1.27
N PRO A 82 17.10 9.52 -1.21
CA PRO A 82 17.70 10.36 -0.18
C PRO A 82 16.84 10.48 1.09
N TYR A 83 15.61 9.93 1.11
CA TYR A 83 14.63 10.23 2.17
C TYR A 83 14.34 9.05 3.10
N LEU A 84 14.46 7.82 2.61
CA LEU A 84 14.26 6.59 3.41
C LEU A 84 15.62 5.95 3.70
N ASP A 85 15.79 5.44 4.91
CA ASP A 85 16.92 4.60 5.24
C ASP A 85 16.76 3.16 4.69
N LYS A 86 17.81 2.36 4.83
CA LYS A 86 17.80 0.98 4.31
C LYS A 86 16.77 0.10 4.99
N ASP A 87 16.52 0.32 6.28
CA ASP A 87 15.55 -0.49 7.04
C ASP A 87 14.12 -0.19 6.60
N ALA A 88 13.82 1.08 6.33
CA ALA A 88 12.54 1.49 5.78
C ALA A 88 12.30 0.90 4.37
N LEU A 89 13.30 0.98 3.49
CA LEU A 89 13.23 0.36 2.16
C LEU A 89 13.00 -1.15 2.24
N LEU A 90 13.76 -1.82 3.09
CA LEU A 90 13.63 -3.26 3.29
C LEU A 90 12.23 -3.61 3.84
N GLY A 91 11.72 -2.84 4.80
CA GLY A 91 10.37 -3.02 5.34
C GLY A 91 9.27 -2.87 4.27
N LEU A 92 9.37 -1.87 3.39
CA LEU A 92 8.44 -1.67 2.29
C LEU A 92 8.47 -2.83 1.28
N GLU A 93 9.66 -3.29 0.92
CA GLU A 93 9.80 -4.41 -0.01
C GLU A 93 9.37 -5.75 0.62
N ARG A 94 9.61 -5.98 1.92
CA ARG A 94 9.02 -7.13 2.65
C ARG A 94 7.50 -7.12 2.54
N MET A 95 6.86 -5.99 2.86
CA MET A 95 5.40 -5.85 2.75
C MET A 95 4.91 -6.17 1.34
N LYS A 96 5.55 -5.62 0.32
CA LYS A 96 5.21 -5.85 -1.09
C LYS A 96 5.22 -7.35 -1.45
N PHE A 97 6.29 -8.06 -1.09
CA PHE A 97 6.39 -9.49 -1.39
C PHE A 97 5.49 -10.35 -0.49
N LEU A 98 5.29 -9.95 0.77
CA LEU A 98 4.36 -10.61 1.67
C LEU A 98 2.91 -10.48 1.16
N ASN A 99 2.47 -9.28 0.78
CA ASN A 99 1.14 -9.06 0.19
C ASN A 99 0.94 -9.95 -1.05
N ARG A 100 1.95 -10.06 -1.92
CA ARG A 100 1.91 -10.94 -3.09
C ARG A 100 1.79 -12.43 -2.70
N ALA A 101 2.51 -12.87 -1.68
CA ALA A 101 2.46 -14.26 -1.20
C ALA A 101 1.09 -14.55 -0.58
N LEU A 102 0.60 -13.68 0.30
CA LEU A 102 -0.69 -13.82 0.96
C LEU A 102 -1.84 -13.86 -0.05
N HIS A 103 -1.82 -13.00 -1.05
CA HIS A 103 -2.86 -12.97 -2.09
C HIS A 103 -2.99 -14.26 -2.89
N ARG A 104 -1.96 -15.14 -2.92
CA ARG A 104 -1.99 -16.44 -3.61
C ARG A 104 -2.63 -17.54 -2.80
N ILE A 105 -2.59 -17.46 -1.47
CA ILE A 105 -3.05 -18.52 -0.56
C ILE A 105 -4.44 -18.25 0.03
N GLU A 106 -5.00 -17.07 -0.19
CA GLU A 106 -6.32 -16.70 0.29
C GLU A 106 -7.43 -17.40 -0.47
N THR A 107 -8.38 -17.97 0.28
CA THR A 107 -9.67 -18.38 -0.30
C THR A 107 -10.48 -17.14 -0.74
N ILE A 108 -11.46 -17.36 -1.62
CA ILE A 108 -12.37 -16.30 -2.08
C ILE A 108 -13.10 -15.65 -0.89
N GLU A 109 -13.58 -16.45 0.08
CA GLU A 109 -14.30 -15.94 1.26
C GLU A 109 -13.41 -15.11 2.19
N GLN A 110 -12.19 -15.60 2.47
CA GLN A 110 -11.21 -14.87 3.28
C GLN A 110 -10.83 -13.55 2.64
N ARG A 111 -10.59 -13.57 1.33
CA ARG A 111 -10.29 -12.37 0.54
C ARG A 111 -11.43 -11.36 0.61
N THR A 112 -12.67 -11.81 0.48
CA THR A 112 -13.84 -10.92 0.51
C THR A 112 -14.00 -10.26 1.88
N SER A 113 -13.93 -11.03 2.97
CA SER A 113 -14.06 -10.48 4.33
C SER A 113 -12.92 -9.54 4.71
N GLU A 114 -11.70 -9.85 4.30
CA GLU A 114 -10.54 -9.00 4.59
C GLU A 114 -10.54 -7.74 3.72
N ASN A 115 -10.90 -7.86 2.45
CA ASN A 115 -11.05 -6.72 1.57
C ASN A 115 -12.12 -5.76 2.10
N MET A 116 -13.24 -6.25 2.62
CA MET A 116 -14.27 -5.40 3.22
C MET A 116 -13.74 -4.64 4.45
N ARG A 117 -13.06 -5.31 5.38
CA ARG A 117 -12.45 -4.65 6.56
C ARG A 117 -11.39 -3.64 6.16
N ASN A 118 -10.54 -3.98 5.20
CA ASN A 118 -9.51 -3.08 4.67
C ASN A 118 -10.15 -1.87 3.99
N LEU A 119 -11.21 -2.06 3.23
CA LEU A 119 -11.97 -1.01 2.57
C LEU A 119 -12.59 -0.05 3.58
N ILE A 120 -13.30 -0.56 4.58
CA ILE A 120 -13.89 0.25 5.66
C ILE A 120 -12.80 1.06 6.38
N SER A 121 -11.68 0.42 6.74
CA SER A 121 -10.55 1.09 7.38
C SER A 121 -9.93 2.18 6.50
N THR A 122 -9.79 1.95 5.19
CA THR A 122 -9.26 2.92 4.22
C THR A 122 -10.21 4.11 4.06
N ILE A 123 -11.52 3.85 3.95
CA ILE A 123 -12.52 4.92 3.85
C ILE A 123 -12.59 5.72 5.14
N ASN A 124 -12.60 5.04 6.31
CA ASN A 124 -12.54 5.73 7.59
C ASN A 124 -11.30 6.62 7.69
N GLY A 125 -10.13 6.10 7.31
CA GLY A 125 -8.88 6.86 7.28
C GLY A 125 -8.97 8.10 6.38
N ASN A 126 -9.54 7.94 5.19
CA ASN A 126 -9.73 9.05 4.26
C ASN A 126 -10.68 10.13 4.82
N MET A 127 -11.76 9.71 5.44
CA MET A 127 -12.74 10.63 6.04
C MET A 127 -12.26 11.25 7.35
N SER A 128 -11.48 10.54 8.17
CA SER A 128 -10.97 11.00 9.48
C SER A 128 -10.12 12.26 9.37
N LEU A 129 -9.47 12.47 8.23
CA LEU A 129 -8.67 13.67 7.96
C LEU A 129 -9.52 14.84 7.43
N SER A 130 -10.82 14.65 7.19
CA SER A 130 -11.74 15.71 6.76
C SER A 130 -12.16 16.61 7.94
N SER A 131 -12.83 17.72 7.64
CA SER A 131 -13.36 18.64 8.66
C SER A 131 -14.57 18.07 9.44
N ALA A 132 -15.27 17.11 8.85
CA ALA A 132 -16.46 16.47 9.43
C ALA A 132 -16.40 14.95 9.19
N PRO A 133 -15.58 14.23 9.99
CA PRO A 133 -15.42 12.79 9.85
C PRO A 133 -16.68 12.06 10.31
N LEU A 134 -16.99 10.92 9.69
CA LEU A 134 -17.91 9.94 10.22
C LEU A 134 -17.19 8.97 11.18
N SER A 135 -17.95 8.40 12.12
CA SER A 135 -17.43 7.28 12.93
C SER A 135 -17.35 6.01 12.08
N ILE A 136 -16.50 5.09 12.48
CA ILE A 136 -16.36 3.79 11.82
C ILE A 136 -17.70 3.03 11.84
N ASP A 137 -18.45 3.07 12.96
CA ASP A 137 -19.75 2.42 13.10
C ASP A 137 -20.76 2.93 12.06
N ASN A 138 -20.72 4.25 11.75
CA ASN A 138 -21.58 4.81 10.70
C ASN A 138 -21.20 4.33 9.31
N ILE A 139 -19.89 4.15 9.05
CA ILE A 139 -19.41 3.61 7.77
C ILE A 139 -19.81 2.14 7.65
N GLU A 140 -19.63 1.34 8.71
CA GLU A 140 -20.03 -0.06 8.77
C GLU A 140 -21.55 -0.21 8.56
N ALA A 141 -22.38 0.62 9.21
CA ALA A 141 -23.83 0.60 9.02
C ALA A 141 -24.26 0.85 7.56
N ILE A 142 -23.54 1.74 6.85
CA ILE A 142 -23.81 2.00 5.42
C ILE A 142 -23.42 0.77 4.59
N PHE A 143 -22.34 0.06 4.94
CA PHE A 143 -21.83 -1.06 4.16
C PHE A 143 -22.56 -2.38 4.41
N GLU A 144 -22.86 -2.69 5.69
CA GLU A 144 -23.39 -3.99 6.09
C GLU A 144 -24.92 -4.04 6.06
N HIS A 145 -25.57 -2.89 6.25
CA HIS A 145 -27.02 -2.83 6.42
C HIS A 145 -27.75 -2.04 5.33
N ASP A 146 -27.01 -1.47 4.37
CA ASP A 146 -27.56 -0.59 3.32
C ASP A 146 -28.47 0.52 3.91
N ARG A 147 -28.14 1.01 5.10
CA ARG A 147 -28.94 1.98 5.85
C ARG A 147 -28.17 3.27 6.06
N ALA A 148 -28.83 4.38 5.81
CA ALA A 148 -28.34 5.68 6.24
C ALA A 148 -28.44 5.78 7.78
N PRO A 149 -27.33 5.95 8.52
CA PRO A 149 -27.37 6.07 9.97
C PRO A 149 -28.17 7.32 10.38
N THR A 150 -28.90 7.23 11.50
CA THR A 150 -29.70 8.35 12.00
C THR A 150 -28.81 9.57 12.29
N GLY A 151 -29.21 10.74 11.82
CA GLY A 151 -28.51 12.00 12.03
C GLY A 151 -27.28 12.22 11.11
N VAL A 152 -26.96 11.28 10.23
CA VAL A 152 -25.92 11.47 9.21
C VAL A 152 -26.50 12.17 8.00
N PRO A 153 -25.93 13.31 7.55
CA PRO A 153 -26.38 13.99 6.34
C PRO A 153 -26.26 13.09 5.09
N LEU A 154 -27.25 13.15 4.21
CA LEU A 154 -27.26 12.37 2.96
C LEU A 154 -25.98 12.57 2.14
N SER A 155 -25.44 13.80 2.11
CA SER A 155 -24.18 14.10 1.42
C SER A 155 -23.01 13.26 1.93
N LYS A 156 -22.97 12.95 3.25
CA LYS A 156 -21.93 12.10 3.84
C LYS A 156 -22.12 10.62 3.50
N VAL A 157 -23.37 10.17 3.40
CA VAL A 157 -23.67 8.80 2.92
C VAL A 157 -23.22 8.64 1.48
N LEU A 158 -23.56 9.61 0.60
CA LEU A 158 -23.13 9.60 -0.80
C LEU A 158 -21.60 9.64 -0.94
N GLU A 159 -20.92 10.42 -0.11
CA GLU A 159 -19.45 10.48 -0.05
C GLU A 159 -18.84 9.09 0.28
N VAL A 160 -19.38 8.38 1.27
CA VAL A 160 -18.94 7.01 1.62
C VAL A 160 -19.17 6.04 0.46
N LEU A 161 -20.34 6.09 -0.17
CA LEU A 161 -20.66 5.23 -1.32
C LEU A 161 -19.77 5.52 -2.54
N ALA A 162 -19.46 6.80 -2.78
CA ALA A 162 -18.51 7.19 -3.80
C ALA A 162 -17.10 6.66 -3.51
N LEU A 163 -16.61 6.80 -2.26
CA LEU A 163 -15.32 6.27 -1.84
C LEU A 163 -15.27 4.74 -1.98
N ARG A 164 -16.35 4.02 -1.65
CA ARG A 164 -16.45 2.57 -1.84
C ARG A 164 -16.21 2.18 -3.30
N ARG A 165 -16.96 2.79 -4.21
CA ARG A 165 -16.86 2.53 -5.65
C ARG A 165 -15.44 2.87 -6.17
N LEU A 166 -14.95 4.05 -5.82
CA LEU A 166 -13.67 4.56 -6.31
C LEU A 166 -12.47 3.77 -5.78
N ASN A 167 -12.54 3.18 -4.59
CA ASN A 167 -11.43 2.40 -4.04
C ASN A 167 -10.99 1.27 -4.99
N ASP A 168 -11.93 0.58 -5.61
CA ASP A 168 -11.64 -0.53 -6.53
C ASP A 168 -11.16 -0.04 -7.90
N GLU A 169 -11.59 1.14 -8.33
CA GLU A 169 -11.26 1.70 -9.65
C GLU A 169 -9.95 2.50 -9.67
N VAL A 170 -9.59 3.14 -8.56
CA VAL A 170 -8.48 4.09 -8.49
C VAL A 170 -7.13 3.47 -8.86
N PRO A 171 -6.76 2.22 -8.46
CA PRO A 171 -5.50 1.61 -8.87
C PRO A 171 -5.34 1.54 -10.39
N GLU A 172 -6.41 1.26 -11.13
CA GLU A 172 -6.37 1.23 -12.59
C GLU A 172 -6.37 2.64 -13.19
N ARG A 173 -7.10 3.58 -12.59
CA ARG A 173 -7.12 4.98 -13.05
C ARG A 173 -5.77 5.67 -12.89
N VAL A 174 -5.03 5.41 -11.79
CA VAL A 174 -3.69 5.98 -11.58
C VAL A 174 -2.60 5.32 -12.44
N ALA A 175 -2.88 4.16 -13.05
CA ALA A 175 -1.97 3.53 -14.01
C ALA A 175 -1.64 4.45 -15.20
N ARG A 176 -2.61 5.23 -15.60
CA ARG A 176 -2.53 6.20 -16.70
C ARG A 176 -3.06 7.54 -16.21
N ILE A 177 -2.53 8.00 -15.05
CA ILE A 177 -2.99 9.24 -14.45
C ILE A 177 -2.70 10.40 -15.39
N ASP A 178 -3.76 11.13 -15.74
CA ASP A 178 -3.75 12.34 -16.52
C ASP A 178 -4.74 13.36 -15.94
N LYS A 179 -4.78 14.56 -16.48
CA LYS A 179 -5.71 15.60 -16.05
C LYS A 179 -7.16 15.13 -16.13
N ARG A 180 -7.55 14.43 -17.19
CA ARG A 180 -8.93 13.95 -17.40
C ARG A 180 -9.32 12.97 -16.30
N ASN A 181 -8.44 12.03 -15.96
CA ASN A 181 -8.68 11.07 -14.89
C ASN A 181 -8.79 11.74 -13.52
N ILE A 182 -7.98 12.77 -13.23
CA ILE A 182 -8.07 13.53 -11.98
C ILE A 182 -9.41 14.29 -11.90
N LEU A 183 -9.82 14.97 -12.97
CA LEU A 183 -11.13 15.66 -13.03
C LEU A 183 -12.27 14.66 -12.86
N LYS A 184 -12.18 13.49 -13.50
CA LYS A 184 -13.19 12.44 -13.38
C LYS A 184 -13.27 11.85 -11.98
N LEU A 185 -12.13 11.60 -11.31
CA LEU A 185 -12.09 11.16 -9.91
C LEU A 185 -12.79 12.17 -8.99
N HIS A 186 -12.53 13.45 -9.17
CA HIS A 186 -13.20 14.51 -8.40
C HIS A 186 -14.70 14.59 -8.71
N GLN A 187 -15.09 14.46 -9.97
CA GLN A 187 -16.50 14.40 -10.37
C GLN A 187 -17.22 13.24 -9.70
N ASP A 188 -16.65 12.04 -9.77
CA ASP A 188 -17.23 10.83 -9.23
C ASP A 188 -17.30 10.83 -7.69
N LEU A 189 -16.30 11.46 -7.03
CA LEU A 189 -16.29 11.62 -5.58
C LEU A 189 -17.42 12.55 -5.09
N LEU A 190 -17.74 13.61 -5.84
CA LEU A 190 -18.76 14.59 -5.48
C LEU A 190 -20.11 14.34 -6.14
N GLU A 191 -20.31 13.17 -6.74
CA GLU A 191 -21.57 12.79 -7.36
C GLU A 191 -22.73 12.91 -6.37
N GLY A 192 -23.73 13.71 -6.72
CA GLY A 192 -24.91 13.98 -5.88
C GLY A 192 -24.66 14.93 -4.69
N THR A 193 -23.45 15.46 -4.50
CA THR A 193 -23.13 16.34 -3.35
C THR A 193 -22.64 17.72 -3.73
N GLY A 194 -22.20 17.95 -4.97
CA GLY A 194 -21.66 19.23 -5.41
C GLY A 194 -21.16 19.24 -6.85
N ARG A 195 -20.52 20.34 -7.24
CA ARG A 195 -19.88 20.50 -8.56
C ARG A 195 -18.53 19.79 -8.59
N GLY A 196 -18.50 18.56 -9.10
CA GLY A 196 -17.27 17.80 -9.31
C GLY A 196 -16.67 18.01 -10.70
N GLY A 197 -15.39 17.72 -10.85
CA GLY A 197 -14.70 17.68 -12.14
C GLY A 197 -14.34 19.04 -12.75
N VAL A 198 -14.44 20.14 -11.98
CA VAL A 198 -14.16 21.50 -12.43
C VAL A 198 -13.00 22.08 -11.62
N LEU A 199 -12.03 22.69 -12.29
CA LEU A 199 -10.95 23.42 -11.64
C LEU A 199 -11.51 24.65 -10.92
N ARG A 200 -10.87 25.05 -9.80
CA ARG A 200 -11.28 26.26 -9.09
C ARG A 200 -10.99 27.52 -9.89
N GLU A 201 -11.83 28.51 -9.72
CA GLU A 201 -11.69 29.84 -10.28
C GLU A 201 -11.27 30.86 -9.22
N SER A 202 -11.37 30.50 -7.93
CA SER A 202 -11.02 31.35 -6.80
C SER A 202 -9.61 31.07 -6.24
N SER A 203 -9.14 32.03 -5.43
CA SER A 203 -7.92 31.80 -4.62
C SER A 203 -8.15 30.73 -3.57
N ALA A 204 -7.11 29.95 -3.25
CA ALA A 204 -7.16 28.93 -2.23
C ALA A 204 -6.10 29.18 -1.16
N SER A 205 -6.30 28.56 0.02
CA SER A 205 -5.35 28.54 1.11
C SER A 205 -5.15 27.13 1.62
N LEU A 206 -4.01 26.86 2.26
CA LEU A 206 -3.72 25.60 2.92
C LEU A 206 -3.85 25.75 4.43
N PRO A 207 -4.70 24.97 5.10
CA PRO A 207 -4.83 25.04 6.54
C PRO A 207 -3.51 24.81 7.27
N GLY A 208 -3.09 25.78 8.10
CA GLY A 208 -1.88 25.65 8.91
C GLY A 208 -0.55 25.84 8.16
N SER A 209 -0.57 26.13 6.85
CA SER A 209 0.61 26.42 6.05
C SER A 209 0.65 27.90 5.61
N ALA A 210 1.85 28.46 5.55
CA ALA A 210 2.10 29.75 4.94
C ALA A 210 2.29 29.65 3.41
N PHE A 211 2.29 28.44 2.88
CA PHE A 211 2.38 28.22 1.44
C PHE A 211 1.12 28.71 0.74
N MET A 212 1.29 29.48 -0.32
CA MET A 212 0.20 29.99 -1.13
C MET A 212 0.04 29.13 -2.39
N PRO A 213 -1.10 28.44 -2.54
CA PRO A 213 -1.41 27.72 -3.77
C PRO A 213 -1.36 28.66 -5.01
N PRO A 214 -1.05 28.14 -6.19
CA PRO A 214 -0.98 28.94 -7.41
C PRO A 214 -2.32 29.65 -7.68
N PRO A 215 -2.28 30.79 -8.32
CA PRO A 215 -3.52 31.49 -8.80
C PRO A 215 -4.28 30.57 -9.76
N ALA A 216 -5.60 30.75 -9.86
CA ALA A 216 -6.48 29.92 -10.66
C ALA A 216 -6.03 29.75 -12.12
N VAL A 217 -5.51 30.80 -12.72
CA VAL A 217 -5.03 30.82 -14.12
C VAL A 217 -3.84 29.89 -14.37
N LEU A 218 -3.06 29.51 -13.33
CA LEU A 218 -1.87 28.63 -13.44
C LEU A 218 -2.16 27.19 -13.03
N ILE A 219 -3.36 26.87 -12.56
CA ILE A 219 -3.67 25.52 -12.04
C ILE A 219 -3.45 24.45 -13.12
N GLU A 220 -3.86 24.72 -14.34
CA GLU A 220 -3.76 23.78 -15.45
C GLU A 220 -2.29 23.45 -15.75
N ASP A 221 -1.46 24.45 -15.88
CA ASP A 221 -0.02 24.31 -16.12
C ASP A 221 0.69 23.58 -14.96
N GLU A 222 0.36 23.94 -13.72
CA GLU A 222 0.92 23.29 -12.52
C GLU A 222 0.52 21.83 -12.41
N LEU A 223 -0.73 21.51 -12.77
CA LEU A 223 -1.20 20.12 -12.76
C LEU A 223 -0.53 19.31 -13.89
N GLU A 224 -0.37 19.88 -15.07
CA GLU A 224 0.36 19.26 -16.18
C GLU A 224 1.83 19.04 -15.83
N GLY A 225 2.49 20.02 -15.22
CA GLY A 225 3.87 19.90 -14.74
C GLY A 225 4.02 18.81 -13.66
N LEU A 226 3.03 18.63 -12.76
CA LEU A 226 3.01 17.54 -11.80
C LEU A 226 2.87 16.18 -12.49
N LEU A 227 1.99 16.08 -13.49
CA LEU A 227 1.77 14.85 -14.26
C LEU A 227 3.00 14.47 -15.09
N GLN A 228 3.63 15.42 -15.74
CA GLN A 228 4.88 15.20 -16.47
C GLN A 228 5.96 14.65 -15.54
N TRP A 229 6.17 15.32 -14.39
CA TRP A 229 7.11 14.81 -13.37
C TRP A 229 6.79 13.39 -12.91
N TRP A 230 5.51 13.03 -12.81
CA TRP A 230 5.10 11.67 -12.44
C TRP A 230 5.42 10.65 -13.53
N HIS A 231 5.31 11.01 -14.80
CA HIS A 231 5.59 10.10 -15.91
C HIS A 231 7.09 9.97 -16.20
N ASP A 232 7.92 10.91 -15.77
CA ASP A 232 9.37 10.82 -15.95
C ASP A 232 9.96 9.63 -15.16
N PRO A 233 10.98 8.95 -15.69
CA PRO A 233 11.68 7.91 -14.96
C PRO A 233 12.26 8.43 -13.64
N SER A 234 12.21 7.61 -12.59
CA SER A 234 12.68 8.01 -11.27
C SER A 234 13.38 6.85 -10.55
N PRO A 235 14.52 7.07 -9.90
CA PRO A 235 15.18 6.08 -9.07
C PRO A 235 14.59 5.97 -7.67
N LEU A 236 13.62 6.83 -7.32
CA LEU A 236 12.98 6.83 -6.01
C LEU A 236 12.09 5.59 -5.82
N HIS A 237 11.99 5.14 -4.57
CA HIS A 237 11.03 4.11 -4.21
C HIS A 237 9.59 4.60 -4.49
N PRO A 238 8.68 3.73 -5.00
CA PRO A 238 7.30 4.11 -5.31
C PRO A 238 6.55 4.77 -4.14
N PHE A 239 6.82 4.33 -2.90
CA PHE A 239 6.27 4.94 -1.69
C PHE A 239 6.61 6.42 -1.58
N GLU A 240 7.89 6.77 -1.71
CA GLU A 240 8.33 8.17 -1.63
C GLU A 240 7.74 9.00 -2.75
N ARG A 241 7.75 8.43 -3.95
CA ARG A 241 7.26 9.11 -5.15
C ARG A 241 5.77 9.41 -5.05
N ALA A 242 4.98 8.49 -4.52
CA ALA A 242 3.55 8.67 -4.28
C ALA A 242 3.28 9.77 -3.23
N ILE A 243 4.07 9.82 -2.15
CA ILE A 243 3.94 10.87 -1.13
C ILE A 243 4.33 12.24 -1.69
N LEU A 244 5.40 12.32 -2.48
CA LEU A 244 5.82 13.57 -3.13
C LEU A 244 4.77 14.05 -4.14
N PHE A 245 4.16 13.13 -4.90
CA PHE A 245 3.02 13.45 -5.77
C PHE A 245 1.85 14.00 -4.97
N HIS A 246 1.48 13.28 -3.89
CA HIS A 246 0.38 13.70 -3.01
C HIS A 246 0.63 15.10 -2.43
N HIS A 247 1.82 15.37 -1.92
CA HIS A 247 2.18 16.67 -1.37
C HIS A 247 2.07 17.79 -2.45
N ARG A 248 2.67 17.59 -3.62
CA ARG A 248 2.57 18.56 -4.73
C ARG A 248 1.12 18.77 -5.19
N PHE A 249 0.32 17.70 -5.26
CA PHE A 249 -1.11 17.81 -5.56
C PHE A 249 -1.84 18.66 -4.51
N GLN A 250 -1.51 18.51 -3.22
CA GLN A 250 -2.08 19.38 -2.17
C GLN A 250 -1.63 20.84 -2.31
N GLN A 251 -0.44 21.10 -2.82
CA GLN A 251 0.06 22.44 -3.11
C GLN A 251 -0.68 23.07 -4.31
N VAL A 252 -0.88 22.36 -5.39
CA VAL A 252 -1.65 22.81 -6.56
C VAL A 252 -3.09 23.13 -6.17
N ARG A 253 -3.70 22.26 -5.36
CA ARG A 253 -5.08 22.41 -4.88
C ARG A 253 -6.05 22.75 -6.00
N PRO A 254 -6.22 21.85 -6.98
CA PRO A 254 -6.90 22.20 -8.24
C PRO A 254 -8.40 22.47 -8.11
N PHE A 255 -9.05 22.09 -7.00
CA PHE A 255 -10.49 22.17 -6.85
C PHE A 255 -10.91 23.15 -5.73
N GLU A 256 -12.14 23.63 -5.77
CA GLU A 256 -12.72 24.45 -4.69
C GLU A 256 -12.83 23.64 -3.37
N SER A 257 -13.17 22.36 -3.46
CA SER A 257 -13.30 21.44 -2.33
C SER A 257 -12.82 20.03 -2.71
N GLY A 258 -12.75 19.09 -1.76
CA GLY A 258 -12.43 17.69 -2.05
C GLY A 258 -10.96 17.37 -2.35
N ASN A 259 -10.06 18.36 -2.46
CA ASN A 259 -8.64 18.17 -2.79
C ASN A 259 -7.96 17.13 -1.88
N GLY A 260 -8.23 17.19 -0.58
CA GLY A 260 -7.65 16.23 0.38
C GLY A 260 -8.06 14.80 0.10
N MET A 261 -9.34 14.55 -0.18
CA MET A 261 -9.84 13.21 -0.46
C MET A 261 -9.35 12.66 -1.80
N VAL A 262 -9.41 13.46 -2.86
CA VAL A 262 -8.88 13.08 -4.19
C VAL A 262 -7.39 12.77 -4.09
N GLY A 263 -6.61 13.63 -3.44
CA GLY A 263 -5.18 13.42 -3.28
C GLY A 263 -4.83 12.14 -2.50
N ARG A 264 -5.60 11.79 -1.46
CA ARG A 264 -5.41 10.55 -0.71
C ARG A 264 -5.85 9.32 -1.50
N LEU A 265 -6.96 9.40 -2.24
CA LEU A 265 -7.37 8.33 -3.16
C LEU A 265 -6.27 8.03 -4.20
N ILE A 266 -5.70 9.07 -4.80
CA ILE A 266 -4.59 8.91 -5.76
C ILE A 266 -3.38 8.30 -5.08
N LEU A 267 -3.00 8.77 -3.88
CA LEU A 267 -1.90 8.21 -3.08
C LEU A 267 -2.10 6.71 -2.85
N ASP A 268 -3.27 6.33 -2.33
CA ASP A 268 -3.60 4.93 -2.04
C ASP A 268 -3.60 4.07 -3.31
N GLY A 269 -4.15 4.58 -4.41
CA GLY A 269 -4.10 3.90 -5.71
C GLY A 269 -2.68 3.67 -6.21
N MET A 270 -1.79 4.66 -6.06
CA MET A 270 -0.36 4.53 -6.41
C MET A 270 0.36 3.49 -5.54
N LEU A 271 0.07 3.46 -4.23
CA LEU A 271 0.63 2.46 -3.31
C LEU A 271 0.17 1.04 -3.66
N VAL A 272 -1.13 0.83 -3.82
CA VAL A 272 -1.71 -0.48 -4.18
C VAL A 272 -1.14 -0.99 -5.50
N ARG A 273 -1.03 -0.13 -6.49
CA ARG A 273 -0.43 -0.48 -7.79
C ARG A 273 1.04 -0.89 -7.66
N SER A 274 1.75 -0.35 -6.69
CA SER A 274 3.14 -0.72 -6.38
C SER A 274 3.27 -2.00 -5.55
N GLY A 275 2.14 -2.65 -5.20
CA GLY A 275 2.07 -3.85 -4.36
C GLY A 275 2.11 -3.56 -2.85
N LEU A 276 1.98 -2.29 -2.47
CA LEU A 276 1.89 -1.85 -1.09
C LEU A 276 0.43 -1.79 -0.63
N SER A 277 0.21 -1.66 0.67
CA SER A 277 -1.12 -1.47 1.25
C SER A 277 -1.52 0.02 1.21
N THR A 278 -2.82 0.30 1.35
CA THR A 278 -3.34 1.67 1.50
C THR A 278 -2.92 2.30 2.82
N THR A 279 -2.98 3.63 2.89
CA THR A 279 -2.83 4.36 4.16
C THR A 279 -4.10 4.22 5.02
N ARG A 280 -3.94 4.19 6.35
CA ARG A 280 -5.06 4.02 7.31
C ARG A 280 -4.96 5.06 8.41
N TRP A 281 -5.10 6.33 8.03
CA TRP A 281 -5.06 7.45 8.96
C TRP A 281 -6.20 7.35 9.98
N GLN A 282 -5.91 7.71 11.23
CA GLN A 282 -6.92 7.88 12.25
C GLN A 282 -7.19 9.38 12.48
N LYS A 283 -8.29 9.70 13.17
CA LYS A 283 -8.62 11.10 13.48
C LYS A 283 -7.51 11.79 14.28
N GLU A 284 -6.87 11.05 15.15
CA GLU A 284 -5.76 11.49 16.01
C GLU A 284 -4.51 11.82 15.21
N ASP A 285 -4.32 11.18 14.04
CA ASP A 285 -3.18 11.40 13.15
C ASP A 285 -3.28 12.70 12.35
N ARG A 286 -4.43 13.38 12.39
CA ARG A 286 -4.67 14.57 11.56
C ARG A 286 -3.60 15.65 11.75
N SER A 287 -3.20 15.92 12.99
CA SER A 287 -2.16 16.92 13.28
C SER A 287 -0.80 16.50 12.73
N ILE A 288 -0.46 15.22 12.84
CA ILE A 288 0.79 14.63 12.35
C ILE A 288 0.82 14.69 10.81
N TYR A 289 -0.27 14.27 10.16
CA TYR A 289 -0.42 14.35 8.71
C TYR A 289 -0.22 15.78 8.18
N LEU A 290 -0.91 16.76 8.78
CA LEU A 290 -0.79 18.16 8.38
C LEU A 290 0.62 18.71 8.64
N SER A 291 1.27 18.33 9.74
CA SER A 291 2.65 18.74 10.03
C SER A 291 3.65 18.20 8.99
N GLY A 292 3.40 17.01 8.45
CA GLY A 292 4.17 16.45 7.33
C GLY A 292 4.04 17.29 6.07
N LEU A 293 2.82 17.66 5.69
CA LEU A 293 2.58 18.51 4.52
C LEU A 293 3.26 19.89 4.70
N VAL A 294 3.13 20.51 5.88
CA VAL A 294 3.77 21.81 6.20
C VAL A 294 5.30 21.69 6.17
N ALA A 295 5.89 20.58 6.60
CA ALA A 295 7.32 20.36 6.47
C ALA A 295 7.75 20.34 4.99
N GLY A 296 6.99 19.62 4.15
CA GLY A 296 7.18 19.62 2.69
C GLY A 296 7.05 21.01 2.07
N ASP A 297 6.07 21.83 2.50
CA ASP A 297 5.88 23.21 2.05
C ASP A 297 7.09 24.12 2.35
N ARG A 298 7.83 23.80 3.40
CA ARG A 298 9.10 24.47 3.78
C ARG A 298 10.32 23.90 3.07
N GLY A 299 10.14 22.92 2.17
CA GLY A 299 11.23 22.23 1.47
C GLY A 299 11.83 21.03 2.20
N ASP A 300 11.39 20.72 3.43
CA ASP A 300 11.89 19.57 4.20
C ASP A 300 11.14 18.28 3.78
N ARG A 301 11.54 17.76 2.62
CA ARG A 301 10.98 16.52 2.05
C ARG A 301 11.35 15.29 2.89
N THR A 302 12.50 15.30 3.55
CA THR A 302 12.94 14.21 4.43
C THR A 302 11.97 14.05 5.59
N LYS A 303 11.61 15.15 6.25
CA LYS A 303 10.64 15.15 7.35
C LYS A 303 9.24 14.77 6.86
N LEU A 304 8.80 15.26 5.70
CA LEU A 304 7.54 14.85 5.07
C LEU A 304 7.50 13.33 4.90
N ILE A 305 8.47 12.75 4.20
CA ILE A 305 8.53 11.30 3.93
C ILE A 305 8.61 10.49 5.23
N LYS A 306 9.44 10.94 6.20
CA LYS A 306 9.59 10.27 7.48
C LYS A 306 8.26 10.21 8.25
N ILE A 307 7.51 11.30 8.32
CA ILE A 307 6.21 11.35 9.01
C ILE A 307 5.24 10.34 8.36
N PHE A 308 5.17 10.31 7.05
CA PHE A 308 4.30 9.36 6.34
C PHE A 308 4.78 7.91 6.54
N TRP A 309 6.10 7.68 6.52
CA TRP A 309 6.67 6.37 6.77
C TRP A 309 6.38 5.87 8.20
N ASP A 310 6.61 6.70 9.21
CA ASP A 310 6.37 6.33 10.62
C ASP A 310 4.90 5.96 10.86
N ALA A 311 3.97 6.74 10.32
CA ALA A 311 2.53 6.44 10.37
C ALA A 311 2.21 5.13 9.63
N TYR A 312 2.69 4.98 8.40
CA TYR A 312 2.48 3.80 7.57
C TYR A 312 3.05 2.52 8.22
N ARG A 313 4.27 2.58 8.74
CA ARG A 313 4.91 1.48 9.46
C ARG A 313 4.09 1.06 10.68
N ASN A 314 3.59 2.01 11.46
CA ASN A 314 2.77 1.69 12.64
C ASN A 314 1.45 1.02 12.26
N GLN A 315 0.80 1.45 11.18
CA GLN A 315 -0.43 0.87 10.65
C GLN A 315 -0.25 -0.56 10.11
N HIS A 316 0.94 -0.88 9.62
CA HIS A 316 1.25 -2.14 8.95
C HIS A 316 2.42 -2.90 9.62
N ARG A 317 2.63 -2.66 10.91
CA ARG A 317 3.80 -3.16 11.65
C ARG A 317 4.11 -4.64 11.42
N PRO A 318 3.15 -5.59 11.53
CA PRO A 318 3.43 -7.00 11.33
C PRO A 318 4.00 -7.30 9.94
N SER A 319 3.50 -6.64 8.90
CA SER A 319 3.94 -6.86 7.52
C SER A 319 5.29 -6.21 7.22
N VAL A 320 5.59 -5.07 7.85
CA VAL A 320 6.84 -4.31 7.65
C VAL A 320 8.02 -4.96 8.37
N GLU A 321 7.83 -5.33 9.64
CA GLU A 321 8.89 -5.88 10.48
C GLU A 321 9.25 -7.31 10.07
N GLY A 322 8.32 -8.03 9.45
CA GLY A 322 8.51 -9.40 9.02
C GLY A 322 8.59 -10.37 10.20
N GLY A 323 8.35 -11.63 9.94
CA GLY A 323 8.46 -12.69 10.94
C GLY A 323 7.26 -13.61 10.94
N ARG A 324 7.37 -14.71 11.71
CA ARG A 324 6.28 -15.71 11.85
C ARG A 324 4.98 -15.08 12.31
N ASP A 325 5.03 -14.04 13.13
CA ASP A 325 3.84 -13.39 13.68
C ASP A 325 3.05 -12.59 12.64
N SER A 326 3.70 -12.08 11.57
CA SER A 326 2.98 -11.45 10.45
C SER A 326 2.11 -12.43 9.66
N MET A 327 2.44 -13.72 9.69
CA MET A 327 1.59 -14.79 9.15
C MET A 327 0.64 -15.38 10.20
N ARG A 328 0.92 -15.23 11.52
CA ARG A 328 0.10 -15.77 12.61
C ARG A 328 -1.13 -14.93 12.97
N LEU A 329 -1.16 -13.67 12.62
CA LEU A 329 -2.26 -12.75 12.96
C LEU A 329 -3.48 -12.87 12.02
N SER A 330 -3.43 -13.73 11.00
CA SER A 330 -4.58 -14.01 10.16
C SER A 330 -5.09 -15.45 10.35
N PRO A 331 -6.40 -15.71 10.17
CA PRO A 331 -6.97 -17.07 10.14
C PRO A 331 -6.34 -18.02 9.09
N ARG A 332 -5.32 -17.54 8.38
CA ARG A 332 -4.60 -18.17 7.26
C ARG A 332 -3.66 -19.31 7.68
N GLN A 333 -3.35 -19.38 8.98
CA GLN A 333 -2.34 -20.34 9.47
C GLN A 333 -2.81 -21.78 9.37
N ALA A 334 -4.09 -22.03 9.65
CA ALA A 334 -4.66 -23.37 9.56
C ALA A 334 -4.62 -23.98 8.15
N GLN A 335 -4.47 -23.14 7.11
CA GLN A 335 -4.42 -23.60 5.72
C GLN A 335 -2.98 -23.84 5.23
N LEU A 336 -1.99 -23.10 5.73
CA LEU A 336 -0.58 -23.38 5.42
C LEU A 336 -0.03 -24.57 6.17
N GLU A 337 -0.65 -24.94 7.31
CA GLU A 337 -0.37 -26.16 8.08
C GLU A 337 -1.14 -27.39 7.53
N ALA A 338 -2.15 -27.18 6.66
CA ALA A 338 -2.98 -28.23 6.06
C ALA A 338 -2.57 -28.62 4.62
N PHE A 339 -1.53 -28.00 4.06
CA PHE A 339 -0.90 -28.31 2.79
C PHE A 339 0.55 -28.75 3.01
#